data_e404deffcb99ed5fda0244d4017bfce5
#
_entry.id   e404deffcb99ed5fda0244d4017bfce5
#
_cell.length_a   1.000
_cell.length_b   1.000
_cell.length_c   1.000
_cell.angle_alpha   90.00
_cell.angle_beta   90.00
_cell.angle_gamma   90.00
#
_symmetry.space_group_name_H-M   'P 1'
#
loop_
_entity.id
_entity.type
_entity.pdbx_description
1 polymer ?
#
loop_
_entity_poly.entity_id
_entity_poly.type
_entity_poly.pdbx_seq_one_letter_code
_entity_poly.pdbx_strand_id
1 'polypeptide(L)'
;VDFKAGVNHVTYKAYIDFASKHGIEYVILDEGWAVNLKADLFQVVPEIDWKELVAYADSKHVGLILWAGYYAFERDLERICKHYSELGIKGFKVDFMDRDDQAMVDFHYRGAEIAAKYHLMLDYHGTYKPTGMNRTYPNVINFEGVHGLEQLKFSGSEKVDQVTYDVTMPFIRMIAGPVDYTQGAMKNGNKRNFRAVNEEPMSMGTRCRQLAEYVIFEAPLSMLCDSPVLYERESECTSYISDIPTVWDETKALNGKIGEYISMARRK
;
A
#
# COMPACT_ATOMS: atom_id res chain seq x y z
N VAL A 1 7.64 4.82 -8.56
CA VAL A 1 8.12 6.17 -8.90
C VAL A 1 8.92 6.08 -10.18
N ASP A 2 8.66 6.96 -11.14
CA ASP A 2 9.43 7.00 -12.37
C ASP A 2 10.85 7.51 -12.10
N PHE A 3 11.83 6.89 -12.75
CA PHE A 3 13.24 7.21 -12.55
C PHE A 3 13.49 8.71 -12.74
N LYS A 4 14.15 9.36 -11.79
CA LYS A 4 14.42 10.80 -11.73
C LYS A 4 13.23 11.73 -11.46
N ALA A 5 12.05 11.21 -11.14
CA ALA A 5 10.91 12.07 -10.78
C ALA A 5 11.19 12.88 -9.50
N GLY A 6 11.79 12.25 -8.49
CA GLY A 6 12.13 12.87 -7.20
C GLY A 6 10.93 13.08 -6.29
N VAL A 7 11.21 13.45 -5.05
CA VAL A 7 10.23 13.79 -4.02
C VAL A 7 10.01 15.29 -4.04
N ASN A 8 8.96 15.74 -4.73
CA ASN A 8 8.66 17.17 -4.92
C ASN A 8 7.22 17.39 -5.38
N HIS A 9 6.77 18.63 -5.38
CA HIS A 9 5.44 19.04 -5.80
C HIS A 9 5.04 18.58 -7.20
N VAL A 10 5.95 18.65 -8.17
CA VAL A 10 5.67 18.28 -9.57
C VAL A 10 5.33 16.80 -9.67
N THR A 11 6.13 15.96 -9.02
CA THR A 11 5.91 14.52 -8.95
C THR A 11 4.59 14.19 -8.28
N TYR A 12 4.35 14.74 -7.08
CA TYR A 12 3.12 14.41 -6.34
C TYR A 12 1.86 14.94 -7.02
N LYS A 13 1.89 16.11 -7.64
CA LYS A 13 0.76 16.59 -8.44
C LYS A 13 0.46 15.69 -9.64
N ALA A 14 1.50 15.14 -10.29
CA ALA A 14 1.30 14.17 -11.37
C ALA A 14 0.62 12.88 -10.87
N TYR A 15 0.97 12.39 -9.68
CA TYR A 15 0.28 11.24 -9.05
C TYR A 15 -1.16 11.58 -8.67
N ILE A 16 -1.40 12.77 -8.12
CA ILE A 16 -2.75 13.25 -7.78
C ILE A 16 -3.62 13.38 -9.03
N ASP A 17 -3.08 13.96 -10.11
CA ASP A 17 -3.80 14.07 -11.39
C ASP A 17 -4.14 12.71 -11.99
N PHE A 18 -3.21 11.76 -11.92
CA PHE A 18 -3.45 10.38 -12.33
C PHE A 18 -4.55 9.72 -11.48
N ALA A 19 -4.47 9.83 -10.16
CA ALA A 19 -5.46 9.30 -9.25
C ALA A 19 -6.86 9.87 -9.54
N SER A 20 -6.96 11.19 -9.64
CA SER A 20 -8.22 11.88 -9.97
C SER A 20 -8.81 11.44 -11.31
N LYS A 21 -7.96 11.31 -12.34
CA LYS A 21 -8.37 10.88 -13.68
C LYS A 21 -8.99 9.48 -13.69
N HIS A 22 -8.47 8.59 -12.87
CA HIS A 22 -8.86 7.18 -12.82
C HIS A 22 -9.79 6.84 -11.64
N GLY A 23 -10.31 7.84 -10.91
CA GLY A 23 -11.19 7.61 -9.77
C GLY A 23 -10.52 6.92 -8.57
N ILE A 24 -9.20 7.00 -8.48
CA ILE A 24 -8.42 6.49 -7.35
C ILE A 24 -8.52 7.49 -6.19
N GLU A 25 -8.91 7.01 -5.03
CA GLU A 25 -9.32 7.86 -3.90
C GLU A 25 -8.14 8.45 -3.13
N TYR A 26 -6.97 7.78 -3.13
CA TYR A 26 -5.83 8.18 -2.30
C TYR A 26 -4.51 8.09 -3.05
N VAL A 27 -3.58 8.94 -2.65
CA VAL A 27 -2.15 8.83 -2.98
C VAL A 27 -1.36 8.70 -1.69
N ILE A 28 -0.51 7.66 -1.60
CA ILE A 28 0.42 7.49 -0.49
C ILE A 28 1.75 8.14 -0.86
N LEU A 29 2.17 9.11 -0.06
CA LEU A 29 3.51 9.67 -0.13
C LEU A 29 4.42 8.78 0.72
N ASP A 30 5.16 7.91 0.04
CA ASP A 30 6.07 6.96 0.69
C ASP A 30 7.30 7.64 1.27
N GLU A 31 8.27 6.90 1.81
CA GLU A 31 9.48 7.44 2.46
C GLU A 31 10.15 8.53 1.62
N GLY A 32 10.61 9.59 2.28
CA GLY A 32 11.39 10.68 1.67
C GLY A 32 10.75 12.07 1.73
N TRP A 33 9.48 12.20 2.09
CA TRP A 33 8.83 13.51 2.29
C TRP A 33 9.28 14.21 3.59
N ALA A 34 9.67 13.46 4.59
CA ALA A 34 10.35 13.95 5.78
C ALA A 34 11.86 13.74 5.65
N VAL A 35 12.66 14.56 6.33
CA VAL A 35 14.12 14.49 6.27
C VAL A 35 14.61 13.14 6.81
N ASN A 36 15.23 12.35 5.95
CA ASN A 36 15.72 11.02 6.28
C ASN A 36 16.71 11.02 7.46
N LEU A 37 16.71 9.92 8.22
CA LEU A 37 17.60 9.65 9.37
C LEU A 37 17.45 10.62 10.54
N LYS A 38 16.46 11.51 10.54
CA LYS A 38 16.18 12.41 11.65
C LYS A 38 15.13 11.85 12.62
N ALA A 39 14.36 10.86 12.18
CA ALA A 39 13.21 10.33 12.93
C ALA A 39 12.31 11.45 13.48
N ASP A 40 12.05 12.47 12.65
CA ASP A 40 11.24 13.63 13.01
C ASP A 40 10.31 13.97 11.85
N LEU A 41 9.05 13.62 11.98
CA LEU A 41 8.03 13.83 10.95
C LEU A 41 7.61 15.30 10.80
N PHE A 42 8.10 16.20 11.64
CA PHE A 42 7.90 17.65 11.48
C PHE A 42 8.99 18.32 10.64
N GLN A 43 10.09 17.62 10.36
CA GLN A 43 11.14 18.08 9.44
C GLN A 43 10.82 17.66 8.01
N VAL A 44 9.94 18.41 7.36
CA VAL A 44 9.55 18.18 5.97
C VAL A 44 10.67 18.66 5.02
N VAL A 45 10.89 17.95 3.92
CA VAL A 45 11.86 18.38 2.91
C VAL A 45 11.40 19.69 2.26
N PRO A 46 12.34 20.60 1.90
CA PRO A 46 11.97 21.94 1.43
C PRO A 46 11.22 21.95 0.10
N GLU A 47 11.25 20.85 -0.65
CA GLU A 47 10.54 20.68 -1.92
C GLU A 47 9.04 20.42 -1.75
N ILE A 48 8.54 20.35 -0.50
CA ILE A 48 7.11 20.11 -0.19
C ILE A 48 6.55 21.23 0.68
N ASP A 49 5.51 21.89 0.17
CA ASP A 49 4.58 22.73 0.93
C ASP A 49 3.27 21.97 1.12
N TRP A 50 3.00 21.53 2.36
CA TRP A 50 1.79 20.78 2.68
C TRP A 50 0.52 21.55 2.40
N LYS A 51 0.49 22.85 2.67
CA LYS A 51 -0.71 23.67 2.47
C LYS A 51 -1.11 23.70 1.00
N GLU A 52 -0.13 23.88 0.12
CA GLU A 52 -0.35 23.87 -1.32
C GLU A 52 -0.74 22.48 -1.81
N LEU A 53 -0.02 21.45 -1.39
CA LEU A 53 -0.23 20.09 -1.89
C LEU A 53 -1.57 19.50 -1.45
N VAL A 54 -1.97 19.71 -0.20
CA VAL A 54 -3.28 19.26 0.32
C VAL A 54 -4.41 20.00 -0.37
N ALA A 55 -4.31 21.34 -0.52
CA ALA A 55 -5.32 22.11 -1.24
C ALA A 55 -5.45 21.65 -2.71
N TYR A 56 -4.34 21.30 -3.36
CA TYR A 56 -4.35 20.74 -4.70
C TYR A 56 -5.07 19.38 -4.74
N ALA A 57 -4.72 18.47 -3.84
CA ALA A 57 -5.32 17.14 -3.74
C ALA A 57 -6.84 17.24 -3.47
N ASP A 58 -7.25 18.08 -2.54
CA ASP A 58 -8.66 18.33 -2.24
C ASP A 58 -9.42 18.86 -3.47
N SER A 59 -8.82 19.76 -4.26
CA SER A 59 -9.41 20.28 -5.50
C SER A 59 -9.61 19.20 -6.58
N LYS A 60 -8.89 18.09 -6.45
CA LYS A 60 -8.95 16.91 -7.33
C LYS A 60 -9.76 15.75 -6.72
N HIS A 61 -10.30 15.91 -5.53
CA HIS A 61 -11.00 14.88 -4.76
C HIS A 61 -10.13 13.67 -4.45
N VAL A 62 -8.83 13.88 -4.18
CA VAL A 62 -7.87 12.84 -3.84
C VAL A 62 -7.36 13.07 -2.41
N GLY A 63 -7.43 12.05 -1.57
CA GLY A 63 -6.88 12.08 -0.22
C GLY A 63 -5.37 11.80 -0.22
N LEU A 64 -4.65 12.38 0.74
CA LEU A 64 -3.24 12.08 0.95
C LEU A 64 -3.03 11.25 2.20
N ILE A 65 -2.23 10.19 2.07
CA ILE A 65 -1.76 9.32 3.16
C ILE A 65 -0.23 9.45 3.20
N LEU A 66 0.35 9.51 4.40
CA LEU A 66 1.78 9.70 4.56
C LEU A 66 2.44 8.43 5.10
N TRP A 67 3.61 8.10 4.57
CA TRP A 67 4.47 7.10 5.18
C TRP A 67 5.11 7.64 6.47
N ALA A 68 5.26 6.79 7.46
CA ALA A 68 5.93 7.12 8.72
C ALA A 68 6.70 5.91 9.24
N GLY A 69 7.99 6.08 9.51
CA GLY A 69 8.75 5.05 10.24
C GLY A 69 8.24 4.94 11.69
N TYR A 70 8.08 3.71 12.17
CA TYR A 70 7.57 3.39 13.50
C TYR A 70 8.15 4.25 14.61
N TYR A 71 9.48 4.34 14.69
CA TYR A 71 10.15 5.04 15.77
C TYR A 71 9.78 6.53 15.87
N ALA A 72 9.72 7.21 14.72
CA ALA A 72 9.32 8.62 14.66
C ALA A 72 7.83 8.80 14.99
N PHE A 73 7.00 7.89 14.51
CA PHE A 73 5.56 7.94 14.71
C PHE A 73 5.18 7.68 16.17
N GLU A 74 5.76 6.64 16.81
CA GLU A 74 5.49 6.30 18.20
C GLU A 74 5.90 7.41 19.15
N ARG A 75 7.09 8.00 18.95
CA ARG A 75 7.65 9.02 19.83
C ARG A 75 6.74 10.24 20.00
N ASP A 76 6.14 10.71 18.94
CA ASP A 76 5.32 11.92 18.91
C ASP A 76 3.87 11.64 18.49
N LEU A 77 3.38 10.42 18.72
CA LEU A 77 2.15 9.84 18.15
C LEU A 77 0.93 10.80 18.16
N GLU A 78 0.52 11.28 19.31
CA GLU A 78 -0.66 12.14 19.41
C GLU A 78 -0.45 13.50 18.73
N ARG A 79 0.74 14.06 18.87
CA ARG A 79 1.11 15.34 18.24
C ARG A 79 1.14 15.23 16.72
N ILE A 80 1.64 14.13 16.18
CA ILE A 80 1.66 13.84 14.74
C ILE A 80 0.23 13.68 14.22
N CYS A 81 -0.56 12.82 14.85
CA CYS A 81 -1.94 12.58 14.42
C CYS A 81 -2.75 13.88 14.42
N LYS A 82 -2.66 14.67 15.48
CA LYS A 82 -3.33 15.97 15.55
C LYS A 82 -2.89 16.91 14.43
N HIS A 83 -1.58 17.14 14.31
CA HIS A 83 -1.02 18.08 13.34
C HIS A 83 -1.41 17.76 11.90
N TYR A 84 -1.21 16.50 11.49
CA TYR A 84 -1.46 16.11 10.12
C TYR A 84 -2.95 15.97 9.78
N SER A 85 -3.79 15.62 10.75
CA SER A 85 -5.26 15.70 10.60
C SER A 85 -5.71 17.15 10.38
N GLU A 86 -5.19 18.09 11.17
CA GLU A 86 -5.50 19.53 11.01
C GLU A 86 -5.03 20.08 9.65
N LEU A 87 -3.97 19.52 9.07
CA LEU A 87 -3.51 19.83 7.71
C LEU A 87 -4.40 19.24 6.60
N GLY A 88 -5.25 18.25 6.91
CA GLY A 88 -6.12 17.59 5.95
C GLY A 88 -5.62 16.24 5.45
N ILE A 89 -4.53 15.70 6.01
CA ILE A 89 -4.04 14.35 5.72
C ILE A 89 -5.06 13.31 6.20
N LYS A 90 -5.19 12.20 5.48
CA LYS A 90 -6.23 11.19 5.69
C LYS A 90 -5.74 9.96 6.47
N GLY A 91 -4.45 9.75 6.58
CA GLY A 91 -3.91 8.59 7.28
C GLY A 91 -2.41 8.46 7.21
N PHE A 92 -1.92 7.36 7.79
CA PHE A 92 -0.51 6.99 7.77
C PHE A 92 -0.32 5.52 7.37
N LYS A 93 0.69 5.28 6.51
CA LYS A 93 1.33 4.00 6.34
C LYS A 93 2.50 3.97 7.34
N VAL A 94 2.36 3.19 8.40
CA VAL A 94 3.38 3.10 9.47
C VAL A 94 4.20 1.84 9.27
N ASP A 95 5.52 1.98 9.18
CA ASP A 95 6.43 0.96 8.71
C ASP A 95 7.61 0.70 9.65
N PHE A 96 8.30 -0.42 9.44
CA PHE A 96 9.52 -0.84 10.15
C PHE A 96 9.32 -1.19 11.62
N MET A 97 8.18 -1.80 11.98
CA MET A 97 8.01 -2.35 13.33
C MET A 97 8.83 -3.61 13.55
N ASP A 98 8.84 -4.53 12.60
CA ASP A 98 9.67 -5.77 12.55
C ASP A 98 9.66 -6.62 13.83
N ARG A 99 8.58 -6.52 14.62
CA ARG A 99 8.40 -7.15 15.94
C ARG A 99 6.94 -7.56 16.13
N ASP A 100 6.74 -8.57 16.97
CA ASP A 100 5.42 -9.08 17.38
C ASP A 100 5.31 -9.34 18.90
N ASP A 101 6.24 -8.77 19.70
CA ASP A 101 6.19 -8.83 21.15
C ASP A 101 5.08 -7.95 21.74
N GLN A 102 4.80 -8.12 23.03
CA GLN A 102 3.70 -7.42 23.71
C GLN A 102 3.79 -5.89 23.58
N ALA A 103 4.97 -5.32 23.68
CA ALA A 103 5.14 -3.87 23.58
C ALA A 103 4.75 -3.36 22.17
N MET A 104 5.05 -4.12 21.12
CA MET A 104 4.66 -3.80 19.76
C MET A 104 3.17 -3.99 19.53
N VAL A 105 2.56 -5.03 20.09
CA VAL A 105 1.10 -5.22 20.06
C VAL A 105 0.40 -4.04 20.75
N ASP A 106 0.86 -3.64 21.93
CA ASP A 106 0.32 -2.49 22.66
C ASP A 106 0.45 -1.18 21.86
N PHE A 107 1.57 -1.00 21.15
CA PHE A 107 1.74 0.14 20.25
C PHE A 107 0.68 0.16 19.14
N HIS A 108 0.42 -0.97 18.48
CA HIS A 108 -0.58 -1.04 17.41
C HIS A 108 -1.98 -0.62 17.90
N TYR A 109 -2.39 -1.09 19.08
CA TYR A 109 -3.68 -0.71 19.67
C TYR A 109 -3.71 0.77 20.06
N ARG A 110 -2.66 1.29 20.71
CA ARG A 110 -2.55 2.70 21.06
C ARG A 110 -2.52 3.60 19.82
N GLY A 111 -1.78 3.20 18.79
CA GLY A 111 -1.73 3.90 17.51
C GLY A 111 -3.10 3.98 16.84
N ALA A 112 -3.82 2.85 16.80
CA ALA A 112 -5.15 2.76 16.24
C ALA A 112 -6.16 3.67 16.98
N GLU A 113 -6.14 3.66 18.31
CA GLU A 113 -7.01 4.49 19.15
C GLU A 113 -6.76 5.99 18.94
N ILE A 114 -5.49 6.39 18.98
CA ILE A 114 -5.11 7.80 18.79
C ILE A 114 -5.40 8.28 17.37
N ALA A 115 -5.07 7.49 16.35
CA ALA A 115 -5.41 7.83 14.97
C ALA A 115 -6.93 7.95 14.76
N ALA A 116 -7.73 7.06 15.35
CA ALA A 116 -9.20 7.14 15.31
C ALA A 116 -9.73 8.44 15.93
N LYS A 117 -9.16 8.89 17.05
CA LYS A 117 -9.51 10.17 17.69
C LYS A 117 -9.37 11.36 16.76
N TYR A 118 -8.43 11.29 15.83
CA TYR A 118 -8.15 12.35 14.84
C TYR A 118 -8.67 12.00 13.43
N HIS A 119 -9.54 10.99 13.30
CA HIS A 119 -10.14 10.54 12.03
C HIS A 119 -9.11 10.17 10.96
N LEU A 120 -8.03 9.51 11.36
CA LEU A 120 -6.95 9.06 10.48
C LEU A 120 -7.02 7.55 10.28
N MET A 121 -6.83 7.14 9.03
CA MET A 121 -6.64 5.74 8.64
C MET A 121 -5.21 5.28 8.93
N LEU A 122 -5.05 3.99 9.17
CA LEU A 122 -3.73 3.35 9.31
C LEU A 122 -3.60 2.15 8.39
N ASP A 123 -2.44 2.04 7.78
CA ASP A 123 -1.91 0.87 7.09
C ASP A 123 -0.59 0.49 7.77
N TYR A 124 -0.48 -0.73 8.30
CA TYR A 124 0.69 -1.19 9.02
C TYR A 124 1.59 -2.05 8.14
N HIS A 125 2.83 -1.60 7.94
CA HIS A 125 3.89 -2.27 7.21
C HIS A 125 5.03 -2.73 8.14
N GLY A 126 5.91 -3.60 7.67
CA GLY A 126 6.94 -4.19 8.52
C GLY A 126 6.35 -4.81 9.80
N THR A 127 5.19 -5.44 9.70
CA THR A 127 4.37 -5.86 10.85
C THR A 127 3.98 -7.33 10.77
N TYR A 128 3.45 -7.85 11.86
CA TYR A 128 2.84 -9.18 11.89
C TYR A 128 1.46 -9.17 11.20
N LYS A 129 0.94 -10.36 10.85
CA LYS A 129 -0.41 -10.51 10.28
C LYS A 129 -1.48 -10.03 11.26
N PRO A 130 -2.63 -9.50 10.78
CA PRO A 130 -3.70 -9.03 11.66
C PRO A 130 -4.26 -10.15 12.54
N THR A 131 -4.73 -9.78 13.73
CA THR A 131 -5.30 -10.69 14.73
C THR A 131 -6.72 -10.29 15.14
N GLY A 132 -7.42 -9.53 14.26
CA GLY A 132 -8.77 -9.05 14.51
C GLY A 132 -8.88 -7.61 15.00
N MET A 133 -7.78 -6.88 15.13
CA MET A 133 -7.74 -5.49 15.57
C MET A 133 -8.66 -4.58 14.74
N ASN A 134 -8.70 -4.76 13.44
CA ASN A 134 -9.53 -4.00 12.51
C ASN A 134 -11.05 -4.12 12.76
N ARG A 135 -11.49 -5.08 13.56
CA ARG A 135 -12.90 -5.16 14.03
C ARG A 135 -13.17 -4.21 15.19
N THR A 136 -12.19 -3.97 16.04
CA THR A 136 -12.28 -3.00 17.15
C THR A 136 -11.95 -1.59 16.67
N TYR A 137 -10.94 -1.47 15.82
CA TYR A 137 -10.46 -0.22 15.25
C TYR A 137 -10.55 -0.27 13.71
N PRO A 138 -11.73 0.03 13.14
CA PRO A 138 -11.94 -0.06 11.68
C PRO A 138 -11.17 0.99 10.87
N ASN A 139 -10.55 1.96 11.54
CA ASN A 139 -9.60 2.89 10.93
C ASN A 139 -8.24 2.24 10.61
N VAL A 140 -7.94 1.05 11.15
CA VAL A 140 -6.82 0.23 10.70
C VAL A 140 -7.29 -0.59 9.51
N ILE A 141 -7.01 -0.10 8.31
CA ILE A 141 -7.61 -0.59 7.08
C ILE A 141 -6.83 -1.76 6.51
N ASN A 142 -5.50 -1.70 6.61
CA ASN A 142 -4.65 -2.67 5.93
C ASN A 142 -3.43 -3.06 6.77
N PHE A 143 -2.85 -4.21 6.42
CA PHE A 143 -1.66 -4.75 7.05
C PHE A 143 -0.79 -5.44 6.00
N GLU A 144 0.50 -5.22 6.02
CA GLU A 144 1.41 -6.03 5.21
C GLU A 144 1.50 -7.46 5.76
N GLY A 145 2.38 -7.74 6.68
CA GLY A 145 2.59 -9.06 7.30
C GLY A 145 2.66 -10.22 6.29
N VAL A 146 3.28 -9.99 5.13
CA VAL A 146 3.36 -10.88 3.99
C VAL A 146 4.66 -10.65 3.22
N HIS A 147 5.13 -11.64 2.47
CA HIS A 147 6.19 -11.44 1.47
C HIS A 147 5.55 -10.81 0.22
N GLY A 148 5.35 -9.48 0.26
CA GLY A 148 4.67 -8.73 -0.79
C GLY A 148 5.44 -8.65 -2.10
N LEU A 149 4.79 -8.15 -3.15
CA LEU A 149 5.38 -8.06 -4.48
C LEU A 149 6.65 -7.19 -4.50
N GLU A 150 6.76 -6.19 -3.62
CA GLU A 150 7.93 -5.32 -3.54
C GLU A 150 9.23 -6.08 -3.25
N GLN A 151 9.16 -7.24 -2.61
CA GLN A 151 10.33 -8.07 -2.32
C GLN A 151 11.05 -8.52 -3.60
N LEU A 152 10.37 -8.54 -4.73
CA LEU A 152 10.97 -8.81 -6.04
C LEU A 152 11.94 -7.72 -6.51
N LYS A 153 11.92 -6.54 -5.90
CA LYS A 153 12.94 -5.50 -6.13
C LYS A 153 14.31 -5.91 -5.59
N PHE A 154 14.33 -6.77 -4.57
CA PHE A 154 15.51 -7.15 -3.79
C PHE A 154 15.94 -8.60 -4.00
N SER A 155 15.05 -9.48 -4.48
CA SER A 155 15.28 -10.92 -4.57
C SER A 155 15.23 -11.43 -6.01
N GLY A 156 16.26 -12.17 -6.41
CA GLY A 156 16.29 -12.87 -7.70
C GLY A 156 15.33 -14.07 -7.76
N SER A 157 15.02 -14.49 -8.98
CA SER A 157 14.09 -15.62 -9.24
C SER A 157 14.56 -16.95 -8.67
N GLU A 158 15.85 -17.11 -8.40
CA GLU A 158 16.43 -18.29 -7.78
C GLU A 158 16.07 -18.45 -6.30
N LYS A 159 15.63 -17.34 -5.66
CA LYS A 159 15.29 -17.32 -4.22
C LYS A 159 13.79 -17.41 -3.97
N VAL A 160 12.97 -16.96 -4.92
CA VAL A 160 11.53 -16.85 -4.74
C VAL A 160 10.80 -17.30 -5.99
N ASP A 161 9.93 -18.30 -5.87
CA ASP A 161 8.93 -18.64 -6.88
C ASP A 161 7.64 -17.86 -6.58
N GLN A 162 7.61 -16.59 -6.99
CA GLN A 162 6.49 -15.70 -6.71
C GLN A 162 5.18 -16.23 -7.31
N VAL A 163 5.22 -16.88 -8.46
CA VAL A 163 4.01 -17.43 -9.11
C VAL A 163 3.34 -18.49 -8.26
N THR A 164 4.13 -19.40 -7.69
CA THR A 164 3.62 -20.41 -6.74
C THR A 164 3.23 -19.78 -5.41
N TYR A 165 3.98 -18.77 -4.96
CA TYR A 165 3.67 -18.05 -3.73
C TYR A 165 2.30 -17.38 -3.80
N ASP A 166 1.97 -16.69 -4.89
CA ASP A 166 0.73 -15.93 -5.05
C ASP A 166 -0.54 -16.80 -5.05
N VAL A 167 -0.41 -18.08 -5.40
CA VAL A 167 -1.51 -19.07 -5.28
C VAL A 167 -1.42 -19.92 -4.00
N THR A 168 -0.45 -19.63 -3.13
CA THR A 168 -0.28 -20.27 -1.81
C THR A 168 -0.70 -19.32 -0.69
N MET A 169 -0.25 -18.08 -0.78
CA MET A 169 -0.42 -17.04 0.24
C MET A 169 -1.89 -16.83 0.66
N PRO A 170 -2.88 -16.78 -0.26
CA PRO A 170 -4.26 -16.59 0.13
C PRO A 170 -4.80 -17.64 1.10
N PHE A 171 -4.36 -18.89 0.98
CA PHE A 171 -4.79 -19.98 1.87
C PHE A 171 -4.19 -19.90 3.29
N ILE A 172 -3.14 -19.12 3.45
CA ILE A 172 -2.41 -19.00 4.73
C ILE A 172 -2.62 -17.62 5.35
N ARG A 173 -2.23 -16.57 4.62
CA ARG A 173 -2.17 -15.20 5.15
C ARG A 173 -3.54 -14.52 5.18
N MET A 174 -4.37 -14.68 4.16
CA MET A 174 -5.66 -14.00 4.06
C MET A 174 -6.70 -14.51 5.07
N ILE A 175 -6.50 -15.68 5.65
CA ILE A 175 -7.32 -16.19 6.76
C ILE A 175 -7.26 -15.23 7.96
N ALA A 176 -6.15 -14.52 8.13
CA ALA A 176 -5.95 -13.58 9.23
C ALA A 176 -6.66 -12.22 9.01
N GLY A 177 -7.00 -11.86 7.78
CA GLY A 177 -7.63 -10.60 7.41
C GLY A 177 -6.93 -9.86 6.25
N PRO A 178 -7.16 -8.56 6.07
CA PRO A 178 -6.67 -7.77 4.96
C PRO A 178 -5.16 -7.90 4.76
N VAL A 179 -4.72 -7.78 3.50
CA VAL A 179 -3.31 -7.88 3.13
C VAL A 179 -2.92 -6.77 2.17
N ASP A 180 -1.94 -5.97 2.54
CA ASP A 180 -1.26 -5.08 1.62
C ASP A 180 -0.13 -5.82 0.92
N TYR A 181 -0.45 -6.36 -0.24
CA TYR A 181 0.48 -7.16 -1.05
C TYR A 181 1.26 -6.32 -2.06
N THR A 182 0.76 -5.12 -2.39
CA THR A 182 1.34 -4.23 -3.41
C THR A 182 1.34 -4.82 -4.82
N GLN A 183 0.22 -5.41 -5.24
CA GLN A 183 0.03 -5.96 -6.58
C GLN A 183 -0.09 -4.87 -7.66
N GLY A 184 -0.12 -5.29 -8.92
CA GLY A 184 -0.42 -4.42 -10.05
C GLY A 184 0.77 -4.04 -10.92
N ALA A 185 1.90 -4.76 -10.84
CA ALA A 185 3.04 -4.47 -11.70
C ALA A 185 2.72 -4.71 -13.17
N MET A 186 2.87 -3.68 -13.99
CA MET A 186 2.62 -3.72 -15.44
C MET A 186 3.82 -4.24 -16.21
N LYS A 187 5.01 -4.17 -15.64
CA LYS A 187 6.24 -4.74 -16.18
C LYS A 187 6.45 -6.16 -15.66
N ASN A 188 6.51 -7.15 -16.56
CA ASN A 188 6.56 -8.56 -16.21
C ASN A 188 7.72 -9.29 -16.86
N GLY A 189 8.22 -10.30 -16.18
CA GLY A 189 9.25 -11.19 -16.68
C GLY A 189 8.95 -12.66 -16.39
N ASN A 190 9.48 -13.55 -17.20
CA ASN A 190 9.53 -14.97 -16.88
C ASN A 190 10.85 -15.33 -16.17
N LYS A 191 11.01 -16.58 -15.71
CA LYS A 191 12.22 -17.03 -14.99
C LYS A 191 13.55 -16.74 -15.72
N ARG A 192 13.55 -16.55 -17.05
CA ARG A 192 14.79 -16.33 -17.82
C ARG A 192 15.18 -14.84 -17.90
N ASN A 193 14.20 -13.96 -17.92
CA ASN A 193 14.41 -12.52 -18.11
C ASN A 193 14.00 -11.66 -16.91
N PHE A 194 13.54 -12.27 -15.82
CA PHE A 194 13.30 -11.56 -14.57
C PHE A 194 14.60 -11.02 -13.99
N ARG A 195 14.54 -9.80 -13.48
CA ARG A 195 15.66 -9.12 -12.79
C ARG A 195 15.12 -8.42 -11.55
N ALA A 196 15.80 -8.61 -10.43
CA ALA A 196 15.58 -7.80 -9.24
C ALA A 196 16.30 -6.45 -9.43
N VAL A 197 15.54 -5.40 -9.71
CA VAL A 197 16.06 -4.03 -9.89
C VAL A 197 15.15 -3.07 -9.15
N ASN A 198 15.69 -2.37 -8.17
CA ASN A 198 14.90 -1.49 -7.31
C ASN A 198 14.28 -0.33 -8.08
N GLU A 199 15.04 0.30 -8.98
CA GLU A 199 14.62 1.48 -9.75
C GLU A 199 13.71 1.13 -10.93
N GLU A 200 13.69 -0.12 -11.35
CA GLU A 200 12.85 -0.63 -12.43
C GLU A 200 12.19 -1.96 -12.02
N PRO A 201 11.34 -1.97 -11.00
CA PRO A 201 10.74 -3.21 -10.50
C PRO A 201 9.89 -3.88 -11.56
N MET A 202 9.83 -5.21 -11.48
CA MET A 202 8.99 -6.03 -12.34
C MET A 202 8.42 -7.21 -11.55
N SER A 203 7.25 -7.70 -11.96
CA SER A 203 6.71 -8.95 -11.43
C SER A 203 7.21 -10.15 -12.23
N MET A 204 7.14 -11.33 -11.61
CA MET A 204 7.35 -12.60 -12.28
C MET A 204 6.01 -13.14 -12.78
N GLY A 205 5.93 -13.62 -14.01
CA GLY A 205 4.71 -14.21 -14.59
C GLY A 205 3.98 -13.25 -15.53
N THR A 206 2.67 -13.05 -15.35
CA THR A 206 1.83 -12.33 -16.32
C THR A 206 1.07 -11.15 -15.67
N ARG A 207 0.73 -10.13 -16.47
CA ARG A 207 -0.20 -9.07 -16.03
C ARG A 207 -1.57 -9.61 -15.66
N CYS A 208 -2.09 -10.59 -16.39
CA CYS A 208 -3.39 -11.19 -16.07
C CYS A 208 -3.44 -11.71 -14.64
N ARG A 209 -2.31 -12.28 -14.13
CA ARG A 209 -2.21 -12.66 -12.71
C ARG A 209 -2.28 -11.42 -11.81
N GLN A 210 -1.52 -10.36 -12.11
CA GLN A 210 -1.56 -9.12 -11.35
C GLN A 210 -2.96 -8.51 -11.31
N LEU A 211 -3.71 -8.57 -12.40
CA LEU A 211 -5.11 -8.13 -12.45
C LEU A 211 -6.03 -9.01 -11.61
N ALA A 212 -5.84 -10.34 -11.66
CA ALA A 212 -6.63 -11.28 -10.87
C ALA A 212 -6.42 -11.10 -9.35
N GLU A 213 -5.22 -10.69 -8.93
CA GLU A 213 -4.87 -10.45 -7.52
C GLU A 213 -5.75 -9.34 -6.89
N TYR A 214 -6.17 -8.33 -7.65
CA TYR A 214 -7.14 -7.32 -7.18
C TYR A 214 -8.51 -7.87 -6.81
N VAL A 215 -8.89 -9.00 -7.39
CA VAL A 215 -10.13 -9.69 -7.05
C VAL A 215 -9.91 -10.75 -5.96
N ILE A 216 -8.75 -11.41 -5.97
CA ILE A 216 -8.46 -12.51 -5.05
C ILE A 216 -8.05 -11.97 -3.67
N PHE A 217 -7.14 -10.99 -3.62
CA PHE A 217 -6.63 -10.48 -2.34
C PHE A 217 -7.63 -9.54 -1.68
N GLU A 218 -7.77 -9.66 -0.37
CA GLU A 218 -8.60 -8.76 0.42
C GLU A 218 -7.75 -7.57 0.86
N ALA A 219 -8.01 -6.43 0.27
CA ALA A 219 -7.31 -5.19 0.59
C ALA A 219 -8.28 -4.00 0.44
N PRO A 220 -8.91 -3.53 1.53
CA PRO A 220 -9.79 -2.36 1.49
C PRO A 220 -9.10 -1.07 1.02
N LEU A 221 -7.78 -0.98 1.25
CA LEU A 221 -6.90 0.02 0.65
C LEU A 221 -5.94 -0.69 -0.30
N SER A 222 -6.39 -0.93 -1.53
CA SER A 222 -5.64 -1.71 -2.52
C SER A 222 -4.63 -0.84 -3.26
N MET A 223 -3.36 -1.22 -3.20
CA MET A 223 -2.28 -0.45 -3.81
C MET A 223 -2.22 -0.63 -5.33
N LEU A 224 -1.86 0.45 -6.04
CA LEU A 224 -1.34 0.40 -7.40
C LEU A 224 0.18 0.58 -7.29
N CYS A 225 0.94 -0.51 -7.41
CA CYS A 225 2.37 -0.49 -7.08
C CYS A 225 3.28 0.11 -8.15
N ASP A 226 2.77 0.31 -9.36
CA ASP A 226 3.57 0.79 -10.48
C ASP A 226 3.44 2.30 -10.70
N SER A 227 4.21 2.87 -11.61
CA SER A 227 4.18 4.31 -11.86
C SER A 227 2.99 4.74 -12.72
N PRO A 228 2.47 5.97 -12.57
CA PRO A 228 1.45 6.53 -13.44
C PRO A 228 1.78 6.42 -14.92
N VAL A 229 3.07 6.59 -15.29
CA VAL A 229 3.53 6.49 -16.69
C VAL A 229 3.31 5.10 -17.26
N LEU A 230 3.57 4.04 -16.49
CA LEU A 230 3.34 2.66 -16.93
C LEU A 230 1.86 2.34 -16.99
N TYR A 231 1.08 2.77 -16.03
CA TYR A 231 -0.38 2.62 -16.05
C TYR A 231 -1.04 3.34 -17.22
N GLU A 232 -0.59 4.54 -17.58
CA GLU A 232 -1.10 5.26 -18.75
C GLU A 232 -0.76 4.52 -20.09
N ARG A 233 0.39 3.88 -20.18
CA ARG A 233 0.75 3.03 -21.33
C ARG A 233 -0.11 1.77 -21.44
N GLU A 234 -0.54 1.25 -20.30
CA GLU A 234 -1.32 0.03 -20.18
C GLU A 234 -2.79 0.38 -19.77
N SER A 235 -3.37 1.35 -20.46
CA SER A 235 -4.65 1.98 -20.10
C SER A 235 -5.81 1.00 -19.95
N GLU A 236 -5.84 -0.10 -20.71
CA GLU A 236 -6.85 -1.15 -20.58
C GLU A 236 -6.74 -1.85 -19.22
N CYS A 237 -5.51 -2.20 -18.79
CA CYS A 237 -5.28 -2.78 -17.47
C CYS A 237 -5.63 -1.78 -16.35
N THR A 238 -5.28 -0.51 -16.54
CA THR A 238 -5.56 0.55 -15.55
C THR A 238 -7.06 0.77 -15.39
N SER A 239 -7.81 0.83 -16.47
CA SER A 239 -9.27 0.93 -16.43
C SER A 239 -9.89 -0.26 -15.71
N TYR A 240 -9.41 -1.48 -15.98
CA TYR A 240 -9.87 -2.67 -15.28
C TYR A 240 -9.62 -2.58 -13.77
N ILE A 241 -8.42 -2.16 -13.34
CA ILE A 241 -8.09 -2.01 -11.91
C ILE A 241 -8.99 -0.95 -11.27
N SER A 242 -9.18 0.20 -11.94
CA SER A 242 -9.98 1.31 -11.42
C SER A 242 -11.47 0.94 -11.22
N ASP A 243 -11.97 0.02 -12.03
CA ASP A 243 -13.37 -0.44 -11.96
C ASP A 243 -13.59 -1.51 -10.87
N ILE A 244 -12.52 -2.10 -10.31
CA ILE A 244 -12.64 -3.14 -9.28
C ILE A 244 -12.91 -2.49 -7.92
N PRO A 245 -14.02 -2.85 -7.23
CA PRO A 245 -14.25 -2.42 -5.86
C PRO A 245 -13.20 -2.97 -4.89
N THR A 246 -12.85 -2.20 -3.87
CA THR A 246 -11.96 -2.67 -2.79
C THR A 246 -12.73 -3.25 -1.59
N VAL A 247 -14.04 -2.94 -1.49
CA VAL A 247 -14.95 -3.47 -0.48
C VAL A 247 -16.11 -4.19 -1.17
N TRP A 248 -16.41 -5.40 -0.72
CA TRP A 248 -17.33 -6.32 -1.38
C TRP A 248 -18.50 -6.69 -0.48
N ASP A 249 -19.70 -6.82 -1.05
CA ASP A 249 -20.91 -7.26 -0.34
C ASP A 249 -20.94 -8.78 -0.18
N GLU A 250 -20.40 -9.50 -1.17
CA GLU A 250 -20.37 -10.97 -1.13
C GLU A 250 -19.07 -11.50 -1.70
N THR A 251 -18.48 -12.49 -1.01
CA THR A 251 -17.29 -13.22 -1.45
C THR A 251 -17.56 -14.71 -1.40
N LYS A 252 -17.30 -15.43 -2.50
CA LYS A 252 -17.39 -16.89 -2.60
C LYS A 252 -16.06 -17.49 -3.05
N ALA A 253 -15.46 -18.31 -2.20
CA ALA A 253 -14.39 -19.21 -2.62
C ALA A 253 -15.04 -20.32 -3.48
N LEU A 254 -14.67 -20.41 -4.75
CA LEU A 254 -15.26 -21.38 -5.68
C LEU A 254 -14.49 -22.69 -5.68
N ASN A 255 -13.18 -22.60 -5.88
CA ASN A 255 -12.30 -23.77 -5.93
C ASN A 255 -10.85 -23.32 -5.69
N GLY A 256 -9.98 -24.25 -5.31
CA GLY A 256 -8.56 -23.96 -5.13
C GLY A 256 -7.74 -25.19 -4.75
N LYS A 257 -6.46 -25.14 -5.07
CA LYS A 257 -5.46 -26.10 -4.63
C LYS A 257 -4.18 -25.33 -4.31
N ILE A 258 -3.74 -25.43 -3.07
CA ILE A 258 -2.56 -24.71 -2.56
C ILE A 258 -1.37 -24.94 -3.49
N GLY A 259 -0.71 -23.87 -3.91
CA GLY A 259 0.45 -23.88 -4.78
C GLY A 259 0.15 -24.13 -6.27
N GLU A 260 -1.12 -24.31 -6.65
CA GLU A 260 -1.48 -24.53 -8.04
C GLU A 260 -2.44 -23.48 -8.58
N TYR A 261 -3.58 -23.26 -7.91
CA TYR A 261 -4.54 -22.25 -8.32
C TYR A 261 -5.52 -21.87 -7.19
N ILE A 262 -6.16 -20.72 -7.36
CA ILE A 262 -7.28 -20.27 -6.53
C ILE A 262 -8.33 -19.63 -7.45
N SER A 263 -9.60 -19.85 -7.13
CA SER A 263 -10.73 -19.26 -7.87
C SER A 263 -11.75 -18.70 -6.88
N MET A 264 -12.14 -17.46 -7.10
CA MET A 264 -13.01 -16.70 -6.23
C MET A 264 -14.00 -15.88 -7.06
N ALA A 265 -15.21 -15.67 -6.54
CA ALA A 265 -16.18 -14.73 -7.10
C ALA A 265 -16.55 -13.71 -6.03
N ARG A 266 -16.63 -12.44 -6.43
CA ARG A 266 -17.02 -11.34 -5.56
C ARG A 266 -18.09 -10.48 -6.22
N ARG A 267 -18.97 -9.90 -5.40
CA ARG A 267 -20.05 -9.01 -5.84
C ARG A 267 -20.07 -7.76 -4.98
N LYS A 268 -20.23 -6.63 -5.63
CA LYS A 268 -20.55 -5.31 -5.06
C LYS A 268 -22.01 -5.01 -5.32
#